data_d9062e41beea6ff7de29e2dc05e14e28
#
_entry.id   d9062e41beea6ff7de29e2dc05e14e28
#
_cell.length_a   1.000
_cell.length_b   1.000
_cell.length_c   1.000
_cell.angle_alpha   90.00
_cell.angle_beta   90.00
_cell.angle_gamma   90.00
#
_symmetry.space_group_name_H-M   'P 1'
#
loop_
_entity.id
_entity.type
_entity.pdbx_description
1 polymer ?
#
loop_
_entity_poly.entity_id
_entity_poly.type
_entity_poly.pdbx_seq_one_letter_code
_entity_poly.pdbx_strand_id
1 'polypeptide(L)'
;VTKSSLRASIGIVQQDVFLFADTIFENIRYGRPDATFEEVVEAAKKAEIYDDIMKMPNGFDTYVGERGTLLSGGQKQRVSIARIFLRNPKILILDEATSALDSITEQQIQKSFNELSKFHKIRTLKLTFSNKQTETKIRFITNKRKGKKIGQN
;
A
#
# COMPACT_ATOMS: atom_id res chain seq x y z
N VAL A 1 23.91 -0.48 9.97
CA VAL A 1 22.46 -0.77 9.71
C VAL A 1 22.28 -2.27 9.80
N THR A 2 21.47 -2.76 10.74
CA THR A 2 21.19 -4.19 10.87
C THR A 2 20.20 -4.65 9.80
N LYS A 3 20.23 -5.94 9.41
CA LYS A 3 19.27 -6.53 8.47
C LYS A 3 17.81 -6.34 8.96
N SER A 4 17.60 -6.35 10.26
CA SER A 4 16.30 -6.13 10.91
C SER A 4 15.80 -4.70 10.69
N SER A 5 16.63 -3.68 10.91
CA SER A 5 16.24 -2.28 10.72
C SER A 5 16.01 -1.92 9.25
N LEU A 6 16.73 -2.56 8.33
CA LEU A 6 16.53 -2.39 6.90
C LEU A 6 15.16 -2.97 6.48
N ARG A 7 14.83 -4.20 6.92
CA ARG A 7 13.53 -4.83 6.64
C ARG A 7 12.35 -4.04 7.23
N ALA A 8 12.52 -3.47 8.42
CA ALA A 8 11.52 -2.60 9.02
C ALA A 8 11.27 -1.33 8.21
N SER A 9 12.28 -0.86 7.47
CA SER A 9 12.20 0.37 6.67
C SER A 9 11.63 0.16 5.27
N ILE A 10 11.46 -1.09 4.79
CA ILE A 10 10.99 -1.41 3.45
C ILE A 10 9.57 -1.97 3.53
N GLY A 11 8.65 -1.38 2.78
CA GLY A 11 7.32 -1.92 2.48
C GLY A 11 7.28 -2.44 1.05
N ILE A 12 6.73 -3.63 0.86
CA ILE A 12 6.55 -4.24 -0.46
C ILE A 12 5.06 -4.55 -0.62
N VAL A 13 4.46 -4.03 -1.69
CA VAL A 13 3.13 -4.46 -2.15
C VAL A 13 3.34 -5.36 -3.35
N GLN A 14 3.04 -6.63 -3.16
CA GLN A 14 3.20 -7.67 -4.19
C GLN A 14 1.92 -7.81 -5.02
N GLN A 15 2.05 -8.29 -6.26
CA GLN A 15 0.93 -8.65 -7.11
C GLN A 15 0.07 -9.75 -6.49
N ASP A 16 0.71 -10.81 -5.98
CA ASP A 16 0.03 -11.89 -5.27
C ASP A 16 -0.11 -11.54 -3.79
N VAL A 17 -1.32 -11.14 -3.40
CA VAL A 17 -1.62 -10.72 -2.03
C VAL A 17 -1.86 -11.92 -1.14
N PHE A 18 -1.05 -12.04 -0.08
CA PHE A 18 -1.31 -13.00 0.99
C PHE A 18 -2.09 -12.33 2.14
N LEU A 19 -3.25 -12.91 2.47
CA LEU A 19 -4.01 -12.58 3.67
C LEU A 19 -4.04 -13.80 4.61
N PHE A 20 -3.98 -13.52 5.91
CA PHE A 20 -4.13 -14.54 6.93
C PHE A 20 -5.60 -14.93 7.09
N ALA A 21 -5.85 -16.18 7.51
CA ALA A 21 -7.18 -16.66 7.87
C ALA A 21 -7.65 -16.04 9.20
N ASP A 22 -8.01 -14.76 9.14
CA ASP A 22 -8.38 -13.91 10.27
C ASP A 22 -9.35 -12.81 9.80
N THR A 23 -9.67 -11.87 10.66
CA THR A 23 -10.50 -10.71 10.33
C THR A 23 -9.79 -9.70 9.43
N ILE A 24 -10.55 -8.80 8.81
CA ILE A 24 -9.98 -7.66 8.06
C ILE A 24 -9.15 -6.79 8.99
N PHE A 25 -9.64 -6.55 10.21
CA PHE A 25 -8.94 -5.76 11.22
C PHE A 25 -7.54 -6.32 11.50
N GLU A 26 -7.44 -7.60 11.85
CA GLU A 26 -6.17 -8.24 12.16
C GLU A 26 -5.25 -8.30 10.94
N ASN A 27 -5.81 -8.51 9.75
CA ASN A 27 -5.05 -8.47 8.51
C ASN A 27 -4.41 -7.11 8.25
N ILE A 28 -5.09 -6.01 8.53
CA ILE A 28 -4.51 -4.66 8.40
C ILE A 28 -3.51 -4.40 9.53
N ARG A 29 -3.89 -4.72 10.79
CA ARG A 29 -3.07 -4.53 11.99
C ARG A 29 -1.74 -5.29 11.95
N TYR A 30 -1.66 -6.37 11.17
CA TYR A 30 -0.41 -7.09 10.94
C TYR A 30 0.73 -6.19 10.42
N GLY A 31 0.41 -5.08 9.75
CA GLY A 31 1.39 -4.07 9.34
C GLY A 31 2.09 -3.37 10.53
N ARG A 32 1.36 -3.19 11.64
CA ARG A 32 1.85 -2.65 12.92
C ARG A 32 0.96 -3.18 14.07
N PRO A 33 1.43 -4.22 14.78
CA PRO A 33 0.62 -4.94 15.80
C PRO A 33 0.15 -4.12 16.99
N ASP A 34 0.84 -3.01 17.30
CA ASP A 34 0.52 -2.07 18.39
C ASP A 34 -0.41 -0.92 17.94
N ALA A 35 -0.89 -0.94 16.69
CA ALA A 35 -1.78 0.10 16.17
C ALA A 35 -3.15 0.07 16.87
N THR A 36 -3.69 1.28 17.11
CA THR A 36 -5.05 1.44 17.61
C THR A 36 -6.09 1.17 16.52
N PHE A 37 -7.36 1.01 16.94
CA PHE A 37 -8.46 0.82 15.98
C PHE A 37 -8.58 2.02 15.03
N GLU A 38 -8.46 3.23 15.55
CA GLU A 38 -8.54 4.48 14.77
C GLU A 38 -7.44 4.55 13.71
N GLU A 39 -6.24 4.12 14.04
CA GLU A 39 -5.11 4.06 13.08
C GLU A 39 -5.36 3.04 11.97
N VAL A 40 -5.95 1.90 12.29
CA VAL A 40 -6.36 0.88 11.30
C VAL A 40 -7.45 1.43 10.39
N VAL A 41 -8.45 2.13 10.95
CA VAL A 41 -9.52 2.79 10.17
C VAL A 41 -8.94 3.83 9.22
N GLU A 42 -8.02 4.67 9.67
CA GLU A 42 -7.38 5.68 8.81
C GLU A 42 -6.53 5.03 7.68
N ALA A 43 -5.85 3.93 7.98
CA ALA A 43 -5.14 3.16 6.95
C ALA A 43 -6.10 2.57 5.92
N ALA A 44 -7.25 2.05 6.36
CA ALA A 44 -8.29 1.53 5.47
C ALA A 44 -8.90 2.62 4.57
N LYS A 45 -9.12 3.82 5.08
CA LYS A 45 -9.57 4.98 4.29
C LYS A 45 -8.56 5.36 3.22
N LYS A 46 -7.27 5.47 3.57
CA LYS A 46 -6.19 5.77 2.60
C LYS A 46 -6.04 4.71 1.51
N ALA A 47 -6.38 3.46 1.82
CA ALA A 47 -6.36 2.35 0.88
C ALA A 47 -7.68 2.18 0.11
N GLU A 48 -8.64 3.08 0.27
CA GLU A 48 -9.95 3.06 -0.42
C GLU A 48 -10.75 1.76 -0.19
N ILE A 49 -10.58 1.12 0.99
CA ILE A 49 -11.29 -0.11 1.36
C ILE A 49 -12.34 0.11 2.46
N TYR A 50 -12.30 1.26 3.14
CA TYR A 50 -13.19 1.55 4.27
C TYR A 50 -14.67 1.39 3.94
N ASP A 51 -15.14 1.98 2.84
CA ASP A 51 -16.56 1.93 2.46
C ASP A 51 -17.02 0.52 2.12
N ASP A 52 -16.14 -0.30 1.53
CA ASP A 52 -16.45 -1.71 1.28
C ASP A 52 -16.57 -2.49 2.60
N ILE A 53 -15.66 -2.25 3.55
CA ILE A 53 -15.71 -2.86 4.88
C ILE A 53 -17.01 -2.50 5.60
N MET A 54 -17.42 -1.24 5.56
CA MET A 54 -18.64 -0.78 6.24
C MET A 54 -19.93 -1.32 5.63
N LYS A 55 -19.90 -1.81 4.40
CA LYS A 55 -21.03 -2.52 3.76
C LYS A 55 -21.10 -4.01 4.13
N MET A 56 -20.03 -4.55 4.72
CA MET A 56 -20.01 -5.94 5.16
C MET A 56 -20.77 -6.10 6.49
N PRO A 57 -21.50 -7.21 6.71
CA PRO A 57 -22.31 -7.41 7.92
C PRO A 57 -21.55 -7.26 9.22
N ASN A 58 -20.28 -7.68 9.25
CA ASN A 58 -19.42 -7.65 10.44
C ASN A 58 -18.34 -6.53 10.37
N GLY A 59 -18.41 -5.63 9.38
CA GLY A 59 -17.45 -4.54 9.24
C GLY A 59 -15.98 -5.03 9.31
N PHE A 60 -15.19 -4.42 10.18
CA PHE A 60 -13.78 -4.80 10.39
C PHE A 60 -13.58 -6.21 10.98
N ASP A 61 -14.58 -6.76 11.66
CA ASP A 61 -14.56 -8.13 12.21
C ASP A 61 -14.94 -9.20 11.17
N THR A 62 -15.12 -8.81 9.91
CA THR A 62 -15.39 -9.75 8.82
C THR A 62 -14.19 -10.68 8.62
N TYR A 63 -14.43 -11.98 8.72
CA TYR A 63 -13.45 -13.02 8.46
C TYR A 63 -13.17 -13.13 6.96
N VAL A 64 -11.91 -13.17 6.57
CA VAL A 64 -11.53 -13.13 5.15
C VAL A 64 -11.35 -14.52 4.50
N GLY A 65 -11.38 -15.58 5.31
CA GLY A 65 -11.10 -16.94 4.84
C GLY A 65 -9.60 -17.20 4.63
N GLU A 66 -9.27 -18.46 4.33
CA GLU A 66 -7.89 -18.83 4.00
C GLU A 66 -7.43 -18.03 2.76
N ARG A 67 -6.27 -17.39 2.87
CA ARG A 67 -5.70 -16.54 1.81
C ARG A 67 -6.68 -15.49 1.27
N GLY A 68 -7.65 -15.07 2.09
CA GLY A 68 -8.64 -14.06 1.70
C GLY A 68 -9.66 -14.53 0.68
N THR A 69 -9.99 -15.82 0.63
CA THR A 69 -10.91 -16.40 -0.37
C THR A 69 -12.30 -15.76 -0.39
N LEU A 70 -12.71 -15.13 0.71
CA LEU A 70 -14.02 -14.46 0.83
C LEU A 70 -14.00 -13.01 0.33
N LEU A 71 -12.85 -12.49 -0.10
CA LEU A 71 -12.70 -11.15 -0.66
C LEU A 71 -12.45 -11.21 -2.18
N SER A 72 -12.92 -10.18 -2.90
CA SER A 72 -12.52 -9.98 -4.30
C SER A 72 -11.03 -9.68 -4.43
N GLY A 73 -10.46 -9.85 -5.64
CA GLY A 73 -9.06 -9.52 -5.90
C GLY A 73 -8.70 -8.09 -5.56
N GLY A 74 -9.56 -7.13 -5.92
CA GLY A 74 -9.38 -5.71 -5.61
C GLY A 74 -9.47 -5.42 -4.11
N GLN A 75 -10.37 -6.09 -3.38
CA GLN A 75 -10.48 -5.96 -1.92
C GLN A 75 -9.23 -6.50 -1.21
N LYS A 76 -8.74 -7.69 -1.61
CA LYS A 76 -7.49 -8.25 -1.08
C LYS A 76 -6.33 -7.29 -1.28
N GLN A 77 -6.21 -6.72 -2.47
CA GLN A 77 -5.13 -5.81 -2.82
C GLN A 77 -5.19 -4.54 -1.97
N ARG A 78 -6.39 -3.95 -1.78
CA ARG A 78 -6.58 -2.77 -0.94
C ARG A 78 -6.33 -3.04 0.55
N VAL A 79 -6.67 -4.22 1.08
CA VAL A 79 -6.31 -4.63 2.45
C VAL A 79 -4.79 -4.73 2.61
N SER A 80 -4.09 -5.30 1.62
CA SER A 80 -2.62 -5.32 1.62
C SER A 80 -2.00 -3.92 1.57
N ILE A 81 -2.59 -3.02 0.79
CA ILE A 81 -2.17 -1.61 0.72
C ILE A 81 -2.41 -0.91 2.06
N ALA A 82 -3.53 -1.18 2.75
CA ALA A 82 -3.81 -0.63 4.08
C ALA A 82 -2.73 -1.05 5.10
N ARG A 83 -2.22 -2.29 5.05
CA ARG A 83 -1.06 -2.72 5.87
C ARG A 83 0.14 -1.81 5.68
N ILE A 84 0.41 -1.43 4.43
CA ILE A 84 1.56 -0.57 4.09
C ILE A 84 1.35 0.85 4.60
N PHE A 85 0.15 1.40 4.45
CA PHE A 85 -0.17 2.71 5.01
C PHE A 85 -0.03 2.73 6.53
N LEU A 86 -0.50 1.69 7.21
CA LEU A 86 -0.37 1.55 8.66
C LEU A 86 1.09 1.42 9.11
N ARG A 87 1.89 0.64 8.37
CA ARG A 87 3.32 0.42 8.66
C ARG A 87 4.16 1.65 8.39
N ASN A 88 3.76 2.48 7.43
CA ASN A 88 4.41 3.73 7.04
C ASN A 88 5.94 3.59 6.79
N PRO A 89 6.36 2.74 5.85
CA PRO A 89 7.77 2.45 5.61
C PRO A 89 8.51 3.63 4.95
N LYS A 90 9.83 3.71 5.14
CA LYS A 90 10.69 4.73 4.50
C LYS A 90 10.95 4.47 3.01
N ILE A 91 10.88 3.22 2.59
CA ILE A 91 11.07 2.76 1.21
C ILE A 91 9.86 1.93 0.84
N LEU A 92 9.25 2.22 -0.29
CA LEU A 92 8.09 1.49 -0.80
C LEU A 92 8.42 0.90 -2.18
N ILE A 93 8.20 -0.41 -2.30
CA ILE A 93 8.32 -1.14 -3.56
C ILE A 93 6.92 -1.58 -3.98
N LEU A 94 6.48 -1.16 -5.16
CA LEU A 94 5.21 -1.56 -5.76
C LEU A 94 5.50 -2.51 -6.93
N ASP A 95 5.11 -3.76 -6.77
CA ASP A 95 5.22 -4.79 -7.81
C ASP A 95 3.83 -5.04 -8.39
N GLU A 96 3.47 -4.31 -9.45
CA GLU A 96 2.13 -4.33 -10.08
C GLU A 96 0.97 -4.30 -9.08
N ALA A 97 1.16 -3.58 -7.96
CA ALA A 97 0.30 -3.61 -6.79
C ALA A 97 -1.13 -3.11 -7.03
N THR A 98 -1.42 -2.55 -8.20
CA THR A 98 -2.72 -1.97 -8.57
C THR A 98 -3.38 -2.71 -9.73
N SER A 99 -2.83 -3.84 -10.17
CA SER A 99 -3.30 -4.58 -11.35
C SER A 99 -4.74 -5.09 -11.28
N ALA A 100 -5.27 -5.32 -10.07
CA ALA A 100 -6.64 -5.78 -9.84
C ALA A 100 -7.61 -4.63 -9.51
N LEU A 101 -7.17 -3.37 -9.57
CA LEU A 101 -7.96 -2.19 -9.25
C LEU A 101 -8.52 -1.54 -10.51
N ASP A 102 -9.72 -0.96 -10.38
CA ASP A 102 -10.25 -0.05 -11.39
C ASP A 102 -9.45 1.26 -11.42
N SER A 103 -9.53 2.01 -12.53
CA SER A 103 -8.71 3.20 -12.76
C SER A 103 -8.97 4.33 -11.75
N ILE A 104 -10.19 4.46 -11.25
CA ILE A 104 -10.55 5.51 -10.28
C ILE A 104 -9.90 5.19 -8.93
N THR A 105 -10.10 3.97 -8.45
CA THR A 105 -9.48 3.50 -7.19
C THR A 105 -7.95 3.53 -7.26
N GLU A 106 -7.37 3.14 -8.40
CA GLU A 106 -5.92 3.24 -8.60
C GLU A 106 -5.41 4.68 -8.46
N GLN A 107 -6.08 5.66 -9.07
CA GLN A 107 -5.69 7.07 -8.97
C GLN A 107 -5.80 7.60 -7.54
N GLN A 108 -6.85 7.24 -6.80
CA GLN A 108 -7.04 7.64 -5.40
C GLN A 108 -5.92 7.08 -4.52
N ILE A 109 -5.61 5.81 -4.66
CA ILE A 109 -4.52 5.16 -3.92
C ILE A 109 -3.17 5.77 -4.30
N GLN A 110 -2.93 6.05 -5.57
CA GLN A 110 -1.70 6.72 -6.01
C GLN A 110 -1.56 8.11 -5.39
N LYS A 111 -2.66 8.86 -5.26
CA LYS A 111 -2.69 10.15 -4.56
C LYS A 111 -2.29 9.97 -3.09
N SER A 112 -2.85 8.98 -2.39
CA SER A 112 -2.51 8.69 -1.00
C SER A 112 -1.03 8.29 -0.83
N PHE A 113 -0.46 7.52 -1.74
CA PHE A 113 0.99 7.24 -1.75
C PHE A 113 1.84 8.49 -1.99
N ASN A 114 1.40 9.38 -2.88
CA ASN A 114 2.10 10.65 -3.13
C ASN A 114 2.07 11.57 -1.90
N GLU A 115 0.98 11.57 -1.13
CA GLU A 115 0.90 12.32 0.12
C GLU A 115 1.85 11.77 1.17
N LEU A 116 1.92 10.45 1.36
CA LEU A 116 2.91 9.83 2.24
C LEU A 116 4.34 10.21 1.85
N SER A 117 4.64 10.28 0.56
CA SER A 117 5.98 10.60 0.05
C SER A 117 6.41 12.03 0.33
N LYS A 118 5.47 12.96 0.58
CA LYS A 118 5.78 14.36 0.94
C LYS A 118 6.34 14.48 2.36
N PHE A 119 5.88 13.65 3.28
CA PHE A 119 6.28 13.66 4.69
C PHE A 119 7.52 12.80 4.97
N HIS A 120 7.75 11.80 4.12
CA HIS A 120 8.90 10.91 4.22
C HIS A 120 9.66 10.93 2.90
N LYS A 121 10.99 10.74 2.94
CA LYS A 121 11.80 10.49 1.73
C LYS A 121 11.51 9.09 1.20
N ILE A 122 10.24 8.81 0.86
CA ILE A 122 9.84 7.53 0.30
C ILE A 122 10.34 7.48 -1.14
N ARG A 123 11.17 6.49 -1.44
CA ARG A 123 11.53 6.12 -2.80
C ARG A 123 10.57 5.02 -3.26
N THR A 124 9.64 5.39 -4.13
CA THR A 124 8.75 4.41 -4.76
C THR A 124 9.48 3.78 -5.94
N LEU A 125 9.65 2.48 -5.89
CA LEU A 125 10.15 1.69 -7.01
C LEU A 125 8.95 0.97 -7.64
N LYS A 126 8.59 1.31 -8.88
CA LYS A 126 7.61 0.54 -9.65
C LYS A 126 8.39 -0.48 -10.47
N LEU A 127 8.26 -1.75 -10.13
CA LEU A 127 8.79 -2.84 -10.92
C LEU A 127 7.74 -3.22 -11.97
N THR A 128 8.05 -3.04 -13.24
CA THR A 128 7.22 -3.51 -14.35
C THR A 128 7.99 -4.58 -15.07
N PHE A 129 7.55 -5.83 -14.98
CA PHE A 129 8.11 -6.91 -15.77
C PHE A 129 7.47 -6.91 -17.15
N SER A 130 8.22 -6.53 -18.18
CA SER A 130 7.77 -6.70 -19.56
C SER A 130 8.15 -8.10 -20.04
N ASN A 131 7.19 -8.87 -20.54
CA ASN A 131 7.32 -10.25 -20.97
C ASN A 131 8.03 -10.41 -22.34
N LYS A 132 8.86 -9.43 -22.74
CA LYS A 132 9.76 -9.52 -23.89
C LYS A 132 11.19 -9.27 -23.44
N GLN A 133 11.93 -10.39 -23.26
CA GLN A 133 13.39 -10.45 -23.09
C GLN A 133 13.99 -9.50 -22.03
N THR A 134 14.20 -10.05 -20.82
CA THR A 134 15.27 -9.70 -19.85
C THR A 134 15.67 -8.23 -19.70
N GLU A 135 14.76 -7.27 -19.70
CA GLU A 135 15.04 -5.92 -19.23
C GLU A 135 14.10 -5.54 -18.07
N THR A 136 14.63 -5.64 -16.86
CA THR A 136 13.97 -5.08 -15.66
C THR A 136 14.07 -3.56 -15.72
N LYS A 137 13.04 -2.87 -16.16
CA LYS A 137 13.00 -1.40 -16.11
C LYS A 137 12.63 -0.95 -14.69
N ILE A 138 13.62 -0.56 -13.92
CA ILE A 138 13.43 0.10 -12.63
C ILE A 138 13.11 1.57 -12.90
N ARG A 139 11.86 1.98 -12.72
CA ARG A 139 11.48 3.39 -12.74
C ARG A 139 11.52 3.98 -11.33
N PHE A 140 12.46 4.89 -11.10
CA PHE A 140 12.48 5.71 -9.91
C PHE A 140 11.47 6.86 -10.08
N ILE A 141 10.41 6.86 -9.29
CA ILE A 141 9.54 8.04 -9.20
C ILE A 141 10.13 8.95 -8.13
N THR A 142 11.07 9.79 -8.52
CA THR A 142 11.56 10.87 -7.65
C THR A 142 10.68 12.09 -7.86
N ASN A 143 9.98 12.53 -6.80
CA ASN A 143 9.32 13.83 -6.81
C ASN A 143 10.41 14.92 -6.89
N LYS A 144 10.70 15.41 -8.10
CA LYS A 144 11.51 16.63 -8.27
C LYS A 144 10.73 17.79 -7.63
N ARG A 145 11.20 18.29 -6.49
CA ARG A 145 10.81 19.63 -6.03
C ARG A 145 11.11 20.59 -7.17
N LYS A 146 10.09 21.26 -7.71
CA LYS A 146 10.26 22.44 -8.54
C LYS A 146 10.96 23.48 -7.67
N GLY A 147 12.27 23.63 -7.84
CA GLY A 147 13.01 24.74 -7.27
C GLY A 147 12.44 26.04 -7.81
N LYS A 148 11.90 26.89 -6.93
CA LYS A 148 11.62 28.28 -7.22
C LYS A 148 12.93 28.91 -7.70
N LYS A 149 13.01 29.29 -8.98
CA LYS A 149 14.04 30.22 -9.44
C LYS A 149 13.77 31.55 -8.73
N ILE A 150 14.61 31.90 -7.78
CA ILE A 150 14.70 33.28 -7.27
C ILE A 150 15.32 34.09 -8.41
N GLY A 151 14.53 34.97 -8.97
CA GLY A 151 15.03 35.91 -9.98
C GLY A 151 16.07 36.82 -9.34
N GLN A 152 17.22 36.91 -9.98
CA GLN A 152 18.14 38.00 -9.77
C GLN A 152 17.62 39.22 -10.59
N ASN A 153 17.37 40.28 -9.88
CA ASN A 153 17.52 41.65 -10.39
C ASN A 153 18.79 42.22 -9.79
#